data_70f1fed39c0e61c3ad3b701c5f30e68e
#
_entry.id   70f1fed39c0e61c3ad3b701c5f30e68e
#
_cell.length_a   1.000
_cell.length_b   1.000
_cell.length_c   1.000
_cell.angle_alpha   90.00
_cell.angle_beta   90.00
_cell.angle_gamma   90.00
#
_symmetry.space_group_name_H-M   'P 1'
#
loop_
_entity.id
_entity.type
_entity.pdbx_description
1 polymer ?
#
loop_
_entity_poly.entity_id
_entity_poly.type
_entity_poly.pdbx_seq_one_letter_code
_entity_poly.pdbx_strand_id
1 'polypeptide(L)'
;MTRRLVAGLPTGTSAWRQRVAGAAAGLQVGAAVQLDFVLPPGRWVDGDTLAENTLKGLRDGGALPARYGGLDALVATKRDGGVPGVQVTTLTPKTVEGRRAPGPAALDVTASLLPRPGRRDVKRAWRSQLAAAWRDRPPLEGSLWADVAMPVSGSLIAPLEVVLDALEPVLGRDPRGRAWQEFFPNDHLITWLRVRRGATGAALRLRIGVR
;
A
#
# COMPACT_ATOMS: atom_id res chain seq x y z
N MET A 1 -3.66 11.58 19.13
CA MET A 1 -4.18 10.88 17.94
C MET A 1 -5.23 11.78 17.30
N THR A 2 -4.95 12.34 16.14
CA THR A 2 -5.86 13.22 15.41
C THR A 2 -6.52 12.43 14.29
N ARG A 3 -7.84 12.66 14.08
CA ARG A 3 -8.62 12.03 13.00
C ARG A 3 -9.21 13.10 12.10
N ARG A 4 -9.18 12.86 10.80
CA ARG A 4 -9.79 13.71 9.78
C ARG A 4 -10.53 12.86 8.76
N LEU A 5 -11.80 13.17 8.53
CA LEU A 5 -12.58 12.55 7.46
C LEU A 5 -12.54 13.42 6.21
N VAL A 6 -12.20 12.81 5.08
CA VAL A 6 -12.30 13.41 3.74
C VAL A 6 -13.39 12.69 2.99
N ALA A 7 -14.54 13.33 2.83
CA ALA A 7 -15.69 12.77 2.12
C ALA A 7 -15.50 12.87 0.60
N GLY A 8 -16.08 11.94 -0.12
CA GLY A 8 -16.07 11.85 -1.57
C GLY A 8 -15.42 10.57 -2.07
N LEU A 9 -15.61 10.24 -3.33
CA LEU A 9 -15.10 9.00 -3.91
C LEU A 9 -13.57 9.02 -3.98
N PRO A 10 -12.87 8.15 -3.22
CA PRO A 10 -11.45 7.99 -3.34
C PRO A 10 -11.07 7.44 -4.72
N THR A 11 -10.15 8.09 -5.39
CA THR A 11 -9.70 7.72 -6.74
C THR A 11 -8.20 7.97 -6.89
N GLY A 12 -7.60 7.44 -7.95
CA GLY A 12 -6.23 7.76 -8.35
C GLY A 12 -6.10 9.10 -9.10
N THR A 13 -7.07 10.03 -9.01
CA THR A 13 -7.12 11.24 -9.83
C THR A 13 -6.62 12.49 -9.09
N SER A 14 -6.26 13.52 -9.88
CA SER A 14 -5.90 14.84 -9.37
C SER A 14 -7.03 15.51 -8.58
N ALA A 15 -8.29 15.29 -8.96
CA ALA A 15 -9.45 15.81 -8.25
C ALA A 15 -9.56 15.26 -6.82
N TRP A 16 -9.30 13.97 -6.62
CA TRP A 16 -9.22 13.38 -5.29
C TRP A 16 -8.09 13.99 -4.47
N ARG A 17 -6.90 14.10 -5.07
CA ARG A 17 -5.72 14.71 -4.43
C ARG A 17 -5.99 16.15 -3.96
N GLN A 18 -6.62 16.99 -4.79
CA GLN A 18 -7.02 18.36 -4.44
C GLN A 18 -8.02 18.39 -3.28
N ARG A 19 -8.99 17.49 -3.28
CA ARG A 19 -9.97 17.35 -2.19
C ARG A 19 -9.29 17.01 -0.86
N VAL A 20 -8.35 16.06 -0.88
CA VAL A 20 -7.56 15.71 0.31
C VAL A 20 -6.72 16.90 0.76
N ALA A 21 -6.07 17.62 -0.16
CA ALA A 21 -5.26 18.79 0.16
C ALA A 21 -6.10 19.88 0.87
N GLY A 22 -7.29 20.18 0.36
CA GLY A 22 -8.19 21.14 1.00
C GLY A 22 -8.64 20.72 2.40
N ALA A 23 -8.90 19.42 2.60
CA ALA A 23 -9.30 18.87 3.89
C ALA A 23 -8.13 18.72 4.89
N ALA A 24 -6.90 18.76 4.42
CA ALA A 24 -5.69 18.55 5.21
C ALA A 24 -5.26 19.79 6.02
N ALA A 25 -5.89 20.93 5.80
CA ALA A 25 -5.53 22.18 6.48
C ALA A 25 -5.52 22.01 8.02
N GLY A 26 -4.40 22.38 8.65
CA GLY A 26 -4.20 22.24 10.10
C GLY A 26 -3.98 20.81 10.60
N LEU A 27 -4.00 19.80 9.74
CA LEU A 27 -3.60 18.45 10.11
C LEU A 27 -2.07 18.33 10.03
N GLN A 28 -1.48 17.73 11.05
CA GLN A 28 -0.08 17.31 11.01
C GLN A 28 0.00 15.80 11.12
N VAL A 29 0.51 15.16 10.08
CA VAL A 29 0.81 13.73 10.07
C VAL A 29 2.25 13.57 10.56
N GLY A 30 2.43 12.83 11.64
CA GLY A 30 3.75 12.48 12.15
C GLY A 30 4.42 11.36 11.31
N ALA A 31 5.27 10.60 11.97
CA ALA A 31 6.02 9.51 11.33
C ALA A 31 5.15 8.29 10.93
N ALA A 32 3.88 8.23 11.33
CA ALA A 32 2.99 7.13 10.94
C ALA A 32 1.54 7.59 10.72
N VAL A 33 0.86 6.95 9.77
CA VAL A 33 -0.52 7.26 9.39
C VAL A 33 -1.33 5.99 9.12
N GLN A 34 -2.61 6.06 9.44
CA GLN A 34 -3.61 5.09 8.98
C GLN A 34 -4.60 5.78 8.04
N LEU A 35 -4.90 5.11 6.94
CA LEU A 35 -5.86 5.52 5.91
C LEU A 35 -6.95 4.45 5.82
N ASP A 36 -8.15 4.77 6.26
CA ASP A 36 -9.30 3.86 6.20
C ASP A 36 -10.23 4.33 5.07
N PHE A 37 -10.19 3.64 3.94
CA PHE A 37 -10.98 3.93 2.75
C PHE A 37 -12.35 3.25 2.82
N VAL A 38 -13.37 4.01 2.48
CA VAL A 38 -14.73 3.52 2.22
C VAL A 38 -15.01 3.71 0.74
N LEU A 39 -15.34 2.63 0.05
CA LEU A 39 -15.60 2.60 -1.39
C LEU A 39 -17.04 2.18 -1.67
N PRO A 40 -17.64 2.63 -2.78
CA PRO A 40 -18.88 2.03 -3.26
C PRO A 40 -18.68 0.54 -3.57
N PRO A 41 -19.70 -0.30 -3.37
CA PRO A 41 -19.65 -1.72 -3.72
C PRO A 41 -19.21 -1.94 -5.18
N GLY A 42 -18.37 -2.96 -5.40
CA GLY A 42 -17.87 -3.32 -6.72
C GLY A 42 -16.84 -2.35 -7.30
N ARG A 43 -16.34 -1.40 -6.53
CA ARG A 43 -15.29 -0.47 -6.97
C ARG A 43 -13.90 -1.10 -6.80
N TRP A 44 -13.26 -1.35 -7.92
CA TRP A 44 -11.92 -1.95 -8.00
C TRP A 44 -10.87 -0.85 -8.07
N VAL A 45 -10.20 -0.56 -6.98
CA VAL A 45 -9.08 0.40 -6.93
C VAL A 45 -7.99 -0.17 -6.04
N ASP A 46 -6.77 -0.12 -6.53
CA ASP A 46 -5.60 -0.64 -5.83
C ASP A 46 -5.31 0.17 -4.56
N GLY A 47 -4.94 -0.53 -3.50
CA GLY A 47 -4.75 0.09 -2.18
C GLY A 47 -3.55 1.03 -2.13
N ASP A 48 -2.49 0.73 -2.87
CA ASP A 48 -1.31 1.58 -3.01
C ASP A 48 -1.61 2.84 -3.82
N THR A 49 -2.35 2.74 -4.93
CA THR A 49 -2.83 3.88 -5.72
C THR A 49 -3.67 4.84 -4.87
N LEU A 50 -4.60 4.31 -4.06
CA LEU A 50 -5.39 5.12 -3.13
C LEU A 50 -4.52 5.78 -2.07
N ALA A 51 -3.61 5.03 -1.46
CA ALA A 51 -2.71 5.52 -0.43
C ALA A 51 -1.77 6.59 -1.00
N GLU A 52 -1.17 6.35 -2.16
CA GLU A 52 -0.25 7.29 -2.81
C GLU A 52 -0.94 8.65 -3.09
N ASN A 53 -2.11 8.63 -3.72
CA ASN A 53 -2.81 9.86 -4.08
C ASN A 53 -3.34 10.60 -2.85
N THR A 54 -3.73 9.88 -1.79
CA THR A 54 -4.11 10.48 -0.53
C THR A 54 -2.90 11.12 0.16
N LEU A 55 -1.75 10.44 0.22
CA LEU A 55 -0.53 10.99 0.79
C LEU A 55 0.01 12.19 -0.02
N LYS A 56 -0.09 12.16 -1.35
CA LYS A 56 0.19 13.33 -2.20
C LYS A 56 -0.71 14.51 -1.83
N GLY A 57 -2.00 14.28 -1.64
CA GLY A 57 -2.94 15.30 -1.20
C GLY A 57 -2.61 15.85 0.19
N LEU A 58 -2.30 15.00 1.16
CA LEU A 58 -1.88 15.41 2.50
C LEU A 58 -0.60 16.28 2.46
N ARG A 59 0.35 15.94 1.62
CA ARG A 59 1.56 16.74 1.40
C ARG A 59 1.23 18.10 0.79
N ASP A 60 0.41 18.12 -0.25
CA ASP A 60 0.04 19.35 -0.96
C ASP A 60 -0.77 20.30 -0.06
N GLY A 61 -1.52 19.74 0.90
CA GLY A 61 -2.22 20.49 1.95
C GLY A 61 -1.36 20.84 3.15
N GLY A 62 -0.05 20.57 3.13
CA GLY A 62 0.89 20.89 4.21
C GLY A 62 0.85 19.96 5.41
N ALA A 63 0.07 18.87 5.37
CA ALA A 63 -0.04 17.91 6.48
C ALA A 63 1.14 16.94 6.58
N LEU A 64 1.90 16.77 5.49
CA LEU A 64 3.11 15.95 5.42
C LEU A 64 4.29 16.80 4.94
N PRO A 65 5.54 16.52 5.35
CA PRO A 65 6.73 17.15 4.80
C PRO A 65 6.81 17.01 3.27
N ALA A 66 7.41 17.99 2.60
CA ALA A 66 7.50 18.04 1.14
C ALA A 66 8.18 16.79 0.51
N ARG A 67 9.09 16.16 1.26
CA ARG A 67 9.66 14.86 0.92
C ARG A 67 9.10 13.84 1.90
N TYR A 68 8.40 12.82 1.45
CA TYR A 68 7.82 11.74 2.29
C TYR A 68 8.81 11.01 3.23
N GLY A 69 10.05 11.54 3.36
CA GLY A 69 11.11 10.96 4.15
C GLY A 69 10.85 10.88 5.67
N GLY A 70 9.82 11.58 6.15
CA GLY A 70 9.39 11.52 7.55
C GLY A 70 8.34 10.46 7.84
N LEU A 71 7.81 9.73 6.84
CA LEU A 71 6.85 8.66 7.05
C LEU A 71 7.59 7.32 7.22
N ASP A 72 7.50 6.75 8.42
CA ASP A 72 8.13 5.47 8.76
C ASP A 72 7.17 4.29 8.69
N ALA A 73 5.85 4.56 8.78
CA ALA A 73 4.86 3.52 8.72
C ALA A 73 3.50 4.02 8.19
N LEU A 74 2.83 3.14 7.46
CA LEU A 74 1.49 3.33 6.89
C LEU A 74 0.65 2.09 7.17
N VAL A 75 -0.61 2.29 7.54
CA VAL A 75 -1.64 1.26 7.42
C VAL A 75 -2.72 1.80 6.49
N ALA A 76 -3.10 1.03 5.49
CA ALA A 76 -4.24 1.34 4.64
C ALA A 76 -5.26 0.21 4.71
N THR A 77 -6.53 0.55 4.87
CA THR A 77 -7.63 -0.42 4.82
C THR A 77 -8.65 0.00 3.77
N LYS A 78 -9.28 -0.98 3.15
CA LYS A 78 -10.42 -0.77 2.24
C LYS A 78 -11.60 -1.56 2.74
N ARG A 79 -12.77 -0.95 2.68
CA ARG A 79 -14.05 -1.63 2.90
C ARG A 79 -15.12 -1.09 1.97
N ASP A 80 -16.05 -1.91 1.63
CA ASP A 80 -17.22 -1.53 0.83
C ASP A 80 -18.35 -1.05 1.72
N GLY A 81 -19.19 -0.19 1.16
CA GLY A 81 -20.40 0.31 1.80
C GLY A 81 -20.20 1.55 2.68
N GLY A 82 -21.29 2.28 2.88
CA GLY A 82 -21.29 3.56 3.59
C GLY A 82 -20.98 4.77 2.71
N VAL A 83 -20.73 5.90 3.34
CA VAL A 83 -20.40 7.15 2.64
C VAL A 83 -18.95 7.05 2.13
N PRO A 84 -18.72 7.18 0.82
CA PRO A 84 -17.37 7.10 0.27
C PRO A 84 -16.44 8.18 0.84
N GLY A 85 -15.21 7.80 1.11
CA GLY A 85 -14.22 8.72 1.66
C GLY A 85 -13.00 8.03 2.21
N VAL A 86 -12.13 8.80 2.86
CA VAL A 86 -11.02 8.29 3.65
C VAL A 86 -11.01 8.92 5.03
N GLN A 87 -10.84 8.10 6.05
CA GLN A 87 -10.50 8.58 7.38
C GLN A 87 -8.97 8.54 7.53
N VAL A 88 -8.37 9.69 7.72
CA VAL A 88 -6.95 9.85 8.01
C VAL A 88 -6.77 9.90 9.53
N THR A 89 -5.94 9.02 10.07
CA THR A 89 -5.63 8.96 11.50
C THR A 89 -4.11 9.03 11.69
N THR A 90 -3.64 10.01 12.48
CA THR A 90 -2.22 10.11 12.82
C THR A 90 -1.88 9.08 13.88
N LEU A 91 -0.80 8.35 13.69
CA LEU A 91 -0.31 7.29 14.57
C LEU A 91 1.17 7.52 14.94
N THR A 92 1.68 6.69 15.82
CA THR A 92 3.13 6.52 16.02
C THR A 92 3.60 5.25 15.30
N PRO A 93 4.88 5.16 14.88
CA PRO A 93 5.44 3.94 14.31
C PRO A 93 5.22 2.73 15.23
N LYS A 94 5.45 2.88 16.53
CA LYS A 94 5.21 1.82 17.53
C LYS A 94 3.76 1.32 17.53
N THR A 95 2.78 2.21 17.35
CA THR A 95 1.37 1.82 17.26
C THR A 95 1.11 0.96 16.00
N VAL A 96 1.76 1.29 14.89
CA VAL A 96 1.66 0.51 13.65
C VAL A 96 2.35 -0.84 13.78
N GLU A 97 3.53 -0.88 14.39
CA GLU A 97 4.27 -2.13 14.65
C GLU A 97 3.49 -3.10 15.53
N GLY A 98 2.81 -2.59 16.56
CA GLY A 98 1.98 -3.39 17.47
C GLY A 98 0.71 -3.96 16.84
N ARG A 99 0.32 -3.54 15.63
CA ARG A 99 -0.84 -4.08 14.94
C ARG A 99 -0.55 -5.49 14.42
N ARG A 100 -1.44 -6.42 14.73
CA ARG A 100 -1.37 -7.78 14.19
C ARG A 100 -1.97 -7.82 12.79
N ALA A 101 -1.40 -8.66 11.92
CA ALA A 101 -2.04 -9.02 10.67
C ALA A 101 -3.40 -9.70 10.94
N PRO A 102 -4.40 -9.51 10.05
CA PRO A 102 -5.76 -10.04 10.29
C PRO A 102 -5.87 -11.57 10.27
N GLY A 103 -4.84 -12.27 9.79
CA GLY A 103 -4.88 -13.72 9.66
C GLY A 103 -3.47 -14.34 9.55
N PRO A 104 -3.37 -15.65 9.37
CA PRO A 104 -2.10 -16.33 9.11
C PRO A 104 -1.50 -15.92 7.76
N ALA A 105 -0.18 -15.92 7.67
CA ALA A 105 0.48 -15.69 6.40
C ALA A 105 0.43 -16.96 5.53
N ALA A 106 -0.04 -16.83 4.31
CA ALA A 106 0.06 -17.86 3.28
C ALA A 106 1.45 -17.84 2.61
N LEU A 107 2.07 -16.65 2.57
CA LEU A 107 3.44 -16.43 2.10
C LEU A 107 4.18 -15.49 3.06
N ASP A 108 5.42 -15.82 3.37
CA ASP A 108 6.37 -14.98 4.14
C ASP A 108 7.72 -15.09 3.42
N VAL A 109 8.12 -14.02 2.73
CA VAL A 109 9.34 -14.00 1.90
C VAL A 109 10.23 -12.84 2.30
N THR A 110 11.52 -13.14 2.36
CA THR A 110 12.57 -12.16 2.61
C THR A 110 13.53 -12.11 1.43
N ALA A 111 13.90 -10.90 1.00
CA ALA A 111 14.80 -10.68 -0.13
C ALA A 111 15.82 -9.60 0.17
N SER A 112 17.07 -9.83 -0.25
CA SER A 112 18.17 -8.86 -0.11
C SER A 112 18.14 -7.75 -1.16
N LEU A 113 17.09 -7.67 -1.98
CA LEU A 113 16.96 -6.65 -3.01
C LEU A 113 16.33 -5.36 -2.43
N LEU A 114 16.75 -4.22 -2.95
CA LEU A 114 16.16 -2.93 -2.64
C LEU A 114 15.18 -2.54 -3.75
N PRO A 115 13.88 -2.45 -3.47
CA PRO A 115 12.92 -2.01 -4.48
C PRO A 115 13.22 -0.56 -4.86
N ARG A 116 13.52 -0.36 -6.16
CA ARG A 116 13.83 0.96 -6.72
C ARG A 116 12.79 1.31 -7.78
N PRO A 117 12.09 2.44 -7.65
CA PRO A 117 11.11 2.88 -8.64
C PRO A 117 11.72 2.96 -10.05
N GLY A 118 10.94 2.58 -11.07
CA GLY A 118 11.36 2.62 -12.47
C GLY A 118 12.34 1.53 -12.92
N ARG A 119 12.82 0.65 -12.03
CA ARG A 119 13.75 -0.43 -12.33
C ARG A 119 13.00 -1.73 -12.64
N ARG A 120 12.71 -1.98 -13.93
CA ARG A 120 12.04 -3.21 -14.40
C ARG A 120 12.81 -4.48 -14.08
N ASP A 121 14.13 -4.43 -14.13
CA ASP A 121 15.00 -5.55 -13.77
C ASP A 121 14.81 -5.99 -12.31
N VAL A 122 14.73 -5.03 -11.39
CA VAL A 122 14.45 -5.29 -9.96
C VAL A 122 13.05 -5.89 -9.79
N LYS A 123 12.06 -5.35 -10.50
CA LYS A 123 10.68 -5.87 -10.47
C LYS A 123 10.61 -7.30 -10.99
N ARG A 124 11.30 -7.61 -12.09
CA ARG A 124 11.39 -8.99 -12.65
C ARG A 124 12.10 -9.95 -11.70
N ALA A 125 13.23 -9.54 -11.11
CA ALA A 125 13.94 -10.36 -10.14
C ALA A 125 13.07 -10.69 -8.92
N TRP A 126 12.33 -9.69 -8.42
CA TRP A 126 11.39 -9.88 -7.30
C TRP A 126 10.25 -10.83 -7.69
N ARG A 127 9.63 -10.63 -8.86
CA ARG A 127 8.60 -11.53 -9.39
C ARG A 127 9.10 -12.98 -9.50
N SER A 128 10.33 -13.20 -9.95
CA SER A 128 10.92 -14.54 -10.04
C SER A 128 11.11 -15.19 -8.68
N GLN A 129 11.53 -14.43 -7.66
CA GLN A 129 11.64 -14.93 -6.28
C GLN A 129 10.27 -15.30 -5.70
N LEU A 130 9.24 -14.47 -5.97
CA LEU A 130 7.87 -14.76 -5.54
C LEU A 130 7.31 -16.02 -6.24
N ALA A 131 7.55 -16.16 -7.54
CA ALA A 131 7.16 -17.37 -8.28
C ALA A 131 7.84 -18.62 -7.72
N ALA A 132 9.13 -18.55 -7.41
CA ALA A 132 9.85 -19.66 -6.80
C ALA A 132 9.34 -20.00 -5.39
N ALA A 133 8.96 -19.01 -4.59
CA ALA A 133 8.43 -19.20 -3.24
C ALA A 133 6.98 -19.70 -3.24
N TRP A 134 6.19 -19.32 -4.26
CA TRP A 134 4.77 -19.70 -4.36
C TRP A 134 4.56 -21.07 -5.01
N ARG A 135 5.43 -21.48 -5.95
CA ARG A 135 5.50 -22.81 -6.63
C ARG A 135 4.13 -23.44 -6.86
N ASP A 136 3.66 -23.46 -8.06
CA ASP A 136 2.47 -24.19 -8.52
C ASP A 136 1.20 -24.15 -7.65
N ARG A 137 1.18 -23.26 -6.68
CA ARG A 137 0.00 -23.00 -5.86
C ARG A 137 -1.00 -22.14 -6.64
N PRO A 138 -2.31 -22.35 -6.46
CA PRO A 138 -3.30 -21.45 -7.06
C PRO A 138 -3.15 -20.03 -6.50
N PRO A 139 -3.49 -19.01 -7.28
CA PRO A 139 -3.52 -17.65 -6.80
C PRO A 139 -4.38 -17.50 -5.54
N LEU A 140 -4.01 -16.55 -4.67
CA LEU A 140 -4.84 -16.18 -3.53
C LEU A 140 -6.08 -15.43 -4.00
N GLU A 141 -7.21 -15.76 -3.40
CA GLU A 141 -8.51 -15.18 -3.72
C GLU A 141 -9.16 -14.54 -2.49
N GLY A 142 -10.18 -13.72 -2.74
CA GLY A 142 -10.95 -13.06 -1.69
C GLY A 142 -10.30 -11.81 -1.13
N SER A 143 -10.64 -11.48 0.11
CA SER A 143 -10.07 -10.31 0.79
C SER A 143 -8.71 -10.65 1.37
N LEU A 144 -7.68 -9.93 0.96
CA LEU A 144 -6.30 -10.21 1.34
C LEU A 144 -5.73 -9.14 2.27
N TRP A 145 -4.71 -9.53 3.02
CA TRP A 145 -3.86 -8.60 3.75
C TRP A 145 -2.40 -8.73 3.30
N ALA A 146 -1.68 -7.62 3.33
CA ALA A 146 -0.25 -7.59 3.06
C ALA A 146 0.50 -6.76 4.12
N ASP A 147 1.67 -7.24 4.54
CA ASP A 147 2.60 -6.56 5.44
C ASP A 147 3.97 -6.49 4.77
N VAL A 148 4.43 -5.27 4.50
CA VAL A 148 5.67 -5.00 3.79
C VAL A 148 6.62 -4.22 4.69
N ALA A 149 7.78 -4.78 4.98
CA ALA A 149 8.88 -4.08 5.64
C ALA A 149 10.00 -3.82 4.62
N MET A 150 10.35 -2.56 4.41
CA MET A 150 11.32 -2.15 3.38
C MET A 150 12.51 -1.43 3.99
N PRO A 151 13.75 -1.83 3.68
CA PRO A 151 14.98 -1.17 4.16
C PRO A 151 15.30 0.07 3.30
N VAL A 152 14.39 1.03 3.26
CA VAL A 152 14.52 2.25 2.46
C VAL A 152 14.70 3.48 3.34
N SER A 153 15.56 4.41 2.94
CA SER A 153 15.80 5.67 3.64
C SER A 153 14.89 6.81 3.19
N GLY A 154 14.27 6.68 2.02
CA GLY A 154 13.41 7.69 1.40
C GLY A 154 11.91 7.40 1.59
N SER A 155 11.13 7.68 0.56
CA SER A 155 9.69 7.40 0.51
C SER A 155 9.42 5.90 0.66
N LEU A 156 8.38 5.54 1.43
CA LEU A 156 7.87 4.18 1.49
C LEU A 156 6.95 3.83 0.29
N ILE A 157 6.37 4.83 -0.37
CA ILE A 157 5.30 4.62 -1.35
C ILE A 157 5.85 4.22 -2.71
N ALA A 158 6.82 4.96 -3.23
CA ALA A 158 7.37 4.67 -4.56
C ALA A 158 8.03 3.27 -4.68
N PRO A 159 8.77 2.76 -3.67
CA PRO A 159 9.23 1.38 -3.66
C PRO A 159 8.11 0.35 -3.48
N LEU A 160 6.99 0.71 -2.82
CA LEU A 160 5.86 -0.17 -2.60
C LEU A 160 5.23 -0.64 -3.91
N GLU A 161 5.07 0.25 -4.90
CA GLU A 161 4.62 -0.09 -6.26
C GLU A 161 5.45 -1.25 -6.85
N VAL A 162 6.79 -1.20 -6.71
CA VAL A 162 7.67 -2.27 -7.20
C VAL A 162 7.38 -3.61 -6.52
N VAL A 163 7.05 -3.58 -5.23
CA VAL A 163 6.76 -4.78 -4.45
C VAL A 163 5.41 -5.38 -4.84
N LEU A 164 4.37 -4.56 -4.96
CA LEU A 164 3.01 -5.02 -5.22
C LEU A 164 2.80 -5.42 -6.68
N ASP A 165 3.32 -4.67 -7.64
CA ASP A 165 3.22 -5.01 -9.07
C ASP A 165 3.84 -6.39 -9.41
N ALA A 166 4.81 -6.85 -8.64
CA ALA A 166 5.43 -8.14 -8.86
C ALA A 166 4.63 -9.33 -8.28
N LEU A 167 3.50 -9.09 -7.62
CA LEU A 167 2.70 -10.13 -6.94
C LEU A 167 1.88 -11.04 -7.88
N GLU A 168 1.94 -10.85 -9.19
CA GLU A 168 1.18 -11.67 -10.15
C GLU A 168 1.31 -13.20 -9.93
N PRO A 169 2.49 -13.77 -9.58
CA PRO A 169 2.58 -15.21 -9.27
C PRO A 169 1.75 -15.65 -8.06
N VAL A 170 1.48 -14.73 -7.13
CA VAL A 170 0.76 -15.01 -5.87
C VAL A 170 -0.72 -14.65 -5.97
N LEU A 171 -1.05 -13.57 -6.65
CA LEU A 171 -2.41 -13.01 -6.75
C LEU A 171 -3.12 -13.35 -8.06
N GLY A 172 -2.39 -13.94 -9.01
CA GLY A 172 -2.87 -14.04 -10.38
C GLY A 172 -2.86 -12.68 -11.09
N ARG A 173 -3.10 -12.73 -12.39
CA ARG A 173 -3.21 -11.56 -13.25
C ARG A 173 -4.62 -11.00 -13.21
N ASP A 174 -4.75 -9.69 -13.07
CA ASP A 174 -6.03 -9.00 -13.20
C ASP A 174 -6.53 -9.11 -14.67
N PRO A 175 -7.74 -9.63 -14.89
CA PRO A 175 -8.30 -9.81 -16.23
C PRO A 175 -8.53 -8.49 -16.98
N ARG A 176 -8.56 -7.36 -16.28
CA ARG A 176 -8.66 -6.02 -16.87
C ARG A 176 -7.32 -5.55 -17.48
N GLY A 177 -6.22 -6.22 -17.14
CA GLY A 177 -4.90 -5.91 -17.67
C GLY A 177 -4.78 -6.21 -19.15
N ARG A 178 -4.19 -5.29 -19.91
CA ARG A 178 -3.91 -5.48 -21.34
C ARG A 178 -2.74 -6.44 -21.54
N ALA A 179 -2.74 -7.18 -22.62
CA ALA A 179 -1.72 -8.21 -22.91
C ALA A 179 -0.28 -7.68 -22.87
N TRP A 180 -0.06 -6.40 -23.23
CA TRP A 180 1.26 -5.78 -23.22
C TRP A 180 1.73 -5.26 -21.84
N GLN A 181 0.82 -5.24 -20.83
CA GLN A 181 1.20 -4.87 -19.47
C GLN A 181 1.92 -6.05 -18.81
N GLU A 182 3.21 -5.93 -18.59
CA GLU A 182 4.04 -6.98 -18.01
C GLU A 182 3.70 -7.31 -16.55
N PHE A 183 3.27 -6.29 -15.80
CA PHE A 183 2.96 -6.39 -14.37
C PHE A 183 1.55 -5.85 -14.14
N PHE A 184 0.62 -6.73 -13.86
CA PHE A 184 -0.76 -6.34 -13.60
C PHE A 184 -1.44 -7.39 -12.69
N PRO A 185 -1.00 -7.50 -11.41
CA PRO A 185 -1.56 -8.45 -10.46
C PRO A 185 -2.96 -8.03 -9.99
N ASN A 186 -3.67 -8.95 -9.35
CA ASN A 186 -4.94 -8.69 -8.67
C ASN A 186 -4.73 -7.99 -7.30
N ASP A 187 -3.88 -6.98 -7.20
CA ASP A 187 -3.53 -6.30 -5.94
C ASP A 187 -4.69 -5.47 -5.36
N HIS A 188 -5.72 -5.19 -6.17
CA HIS A 188 -6.98 -4.65 -5.68
C HIS A 188 -7.67 -5.57 -4.64
N LEU A 189 -7.32 -6.86 -4.56
CA LEU A 189 -7.79 -7.79 -3.53
C LEU A 189 -7.20 -7.48 -2.15
N ILE A 190 -6.09 -6.73 -2.07
CA ILE A 190 -5.49 -6.33 -0.81
C ILE A 190 -6.37 -5.27 -0.15
N THR A 191 -7.09 -5.67 0.90
CA THR A 191 -8.03 -4.81 1.65
C THR A 191 -7.44 -4.32 2.96
N TRP A 192 -6.31 -4.88 3.38
CA TRP A 192 -5.51 -4.41 4.50
C TRP A 192 -4.03 -4.44 4.12
N LEU A 193 -3.39 -3.29 4.17
CA LEU A 193 -2.01 -3.10 3.80
C LEU A 193 -1.27 -2.41 4.95
N ARG A 194 -0.20 -3.02 5.44
CA ARG A 194 0.75 -2.37 6.33
C ARG A 194 2.08 -2.23 5.61
N VAL A 195 2.62 -1.01 5.62
CA VAL A 195 3.95 -0.71 5.10
C VAL A 195 4.76 -0.05 6.20
N ARG A 196 5.98 -0.50 6.39
CA ARG A 196 6.85 0.05 7.43
C ARG A 196 8.31 0.07 6.97
N ARG A 197 9.03 1.03 7.53
CA ARG A 197 10.47 1.11 7.35
C ARG A 197 11.13 -0.03 8.11
N GLY A 198 11.93 -0.83 7.45
CA GLY A 198 12.83 -1.80 8.06
C GLY A 198 14.07 -1.10 8.64
N ALA A 199 14.79 -1.78 9.51
CA ALA A 199 16.09 -1.30 9.98
C ALA A 199 17.07 -1.12 8.80
N THR A 200 18.00 -0.19 8.93
CA THR A 200 19.08 0.00 7.94
C THR A 200 19.86 -1.30 7.76
N GLY A 201 20.03 -1.73 6.52
CA GLY A 201 20.69 -3.00 6.19
C GLY A 201 19.80 -4.24 6.34
N ALA A 202 18.56 -4.10 6.80
CA ALA A 202 17.60 -5.21 6.81
C ALA A 202 17.22 -5.61 5.36
N ALA A 203 16.67 -6.81 5.23
CA ALA A 203 16.11 -7.29 3.98
C ALA A 203 14.68 -6.77 3.77
N LEU A 204 14.23 -6.67 2.52
CA LEU A 204 12.82 -6.54 2.19
C LEU A 204 12.08 -7.78 2.69
N ARG A 205 11.00 -7.60 3.44
CA ARG A 205 10.12 -8.69 3.86
C ARG A 205 8.70 -8.41 3.42
N LEU A 206 8.10 -9.41 2.78
CA LEU A 206 6.69 -9.42 2.41
C LEU A 206 6.00 -10.59 3.11
N ARG A 207 4.88 -10.30 3.75
CA ARG A 207 3.93 -11.29 4.26
C ARG A 207 2.57 -11.01 3.65
N ILE A 208 1.89 -12.03 3.19
CA ILE A 208 0.55 -11.92 2.61
C ILE A 208 -0.30 -13.12 2.99
N GLY A 209 -1.60 -12.92 3.16
CA GLY A 209 -2.54 -13.97 3.49
C GLY A 209 -3.97 -13.55 3.26
N VAL A 210 -4.88 -14.51 3.45
CA VAL A 210 -6.33 -14.29 3.39
C VAL A 210 -6.79 -13.68 4.72
N ARG A 211 -7.71 -12.73 4.62
CA ARG A 211 -8.27 -12.01 5.77
C ARG A 211 -9.49 -12.76 6.35
#